data_72443125b8531e89a8e6b14fb715ef70
#
_entry.id   72443125b8531e89a8e6b14fb715ef70
#
_cell.length_a   1.000
_cell.length_b   1.000
_cell.length_c   1.000
_cell.angle_alpha   90.00
_cell.angle_beta   90.00
_cell.angle_gamma   90.00
#
_symmetry.space_group_name_H-M   'P 1'
#
loop_
_entity.id
_entity.type
_entity.pdbx_description
1 polymer ?
#
loop_
_entity_poly.entity_id
_entity_poly.type
_entity_poly.pdbx_seq_one_letter_code
_entity_poly.pdbx_strand_id
1 'polypeptide(L)'
;ALSEKYGLTSYSDYKDMADGLNGVVIAAPTDTHYPIAKSFMEKGVHVFIEKPVATTVSQARRLAGLAAEKGLAFHVGHLERFNPAFRKARQMIREPLVIEAHRASPFTGRSTDVDVILDLMIHDIDLVLSLVREDVREIRAGGASVVTDKLDAAQARVVFANGSVANIFSSRVAAKRERTLTVFEKGRSFCIDFMEGRLTVIGKKPGGGIDIEEHAADRIDPVQDELAEFISAIK
;
A
#
# COMPACT_ATOMS: atom_id res chain seq x y z
N ALA A 1 30.04 -5.73 6.14
CA ALA A 1 28.87 -5.67 5.21
C ALA A 1 27.73 -6.56 5.72
N LEU A 2 26.49 -6.43 5.16
CA LEU A 2 25.35 -7.29 5.57
C LEU A 2 25.62 -8.76 5.28
N SER A 3 26.29 -9.06 4.18
CA SER A 3 26.73 -10.41 3.81
C SER A 3 27.58 -11.08 4.89
N GLU A 4 28.55 -10.39 5.44
CA GLU A 4 29.38 -10.91 6.54
C GLU A 4 28.58 -11.12 7.81
N LYS A 5 27.71 -10.14 8.17
CA LYS A 5 26.89 -10.20 9.39
C LYS A 5 25.92 -11.39 9.39
N TYR A 6 25.37 -11.74 8.24
CA TYR A 6 24.31 -12.76 8.12
C TYR A 6 24.76 -14.02 7.36
N GLY A 7 26.03 -14.13 6.96
CA GLY A 7 26.55 -15.28 6.22
C GLY A 7 25.93 -15.45 4.82
N LEU A 8 25.60 -14.32 4.17
CA LEU A 8 24.91 -14.30 2.88
C LEU A 8 25.91 -14.16 1.73
N THR A 9 25.62 -14.77 0.59
CA THR A 9 26.34 -14.53 -0.67
C THR A 9 25.93 -13.17 -1.23
N SER A 10 26.91 -12.36 -1.62
CA SER A 10 26.70 -11.04 -2.23
C SER A 10 27.07 -11.10 -3.72
N TYR A 11 26.20 -10.49 -4.54
CA TYR A 11 26.40 -10.37 -5.99
C TYR A 11 26.43 -8.90 -6.39
N SER A 12 27.20 -8.57 -7.41
CA SER A 12 27.28 -7.22 -7.99
C SER A 12 26.24 -7.00 -9.11
N ASP A 13 25.80 -8.08 -9.76
CA ASP A 13 24.74 -8.07 -10.78
C ASP A 13 23.65 -9.08 -10.38
N TYR A 14 22.39 -8.65 -10.41
CA TYR A 14 21.25 -9.52 -10.10
C TYR A 14 21.10 -10.69 -11.09
N LYS A 15 21.66 -10.58 -12.28
CA LYS A 15 21.64 -11.65 -13.29
C LYS A 15 22.41 -12.88 -12.86
N ASP A 16 23.41 -12.69 -12.01
CA ASP A 16 24.25 -13.78 -11.48
C ASP A 16 23.54 -14.53 -10.34
N MET A 17 22.41 -13.99 -9.83
CA MET A 17 21.65 -14.57 -8.73
C MET A 17 20.60 -15.61 -9.16
N ALA A 18 20.33 -15.76 -10.45
CA ALA A 18 19.09 -16.40 -10.93
C ALA A 18 19.06 -17.93 -10.78
N ASP A 19 20.19 -18.60 -10.57
CA ASP A 19 20.23 -20.05 -10.51
C ASP A 19 19.88 -20.56 -9.12
N GLY A 20 18.83 -21.40 -9.04
CA GLY A 20 18.39 -22.04 -7.79
C GLY A 20 17.53 -21.18 -6.87
N LEU A 21 17.07 -20.01 -7.31
CA LEU A 21 16.14 -19.19 -6.54
C LEU A 21 14.69 -19.61 -6.77
N ASN A 22 13.92 -19.77 -5.68
CA ASN A 22 12.48 -19.96 -5.76
C ASN A 22 11.73 -18.61 -5.81
N GLY A 23 12.24 -17.60 -5.13
CA GLY A 23 11.64 -16.26 -5.10
C GLY A 23 12.67 -15.15 -4.86
N VAL A 24 12.32 -13.94 -5.26
CA VAL A 24 13.14 -12.74 -5.10
C VAL A 24 12.34 -11.58 -4.55
N VAL A 25 12.98 -10.76 -3.72
CA VAL A 25 12.47 -9.47 -3.25
C VAL A 25 13.20 -8.37 -4.00
N ILE A 26 12.46 -7.51 -4.72
CA ILE A 26 12.99 -6.39 -5.49
C ILE A 26 12.67 -5.09 -4.76
N ALA A 27 13.71 -4.49 -4.17
CA ALA A 27 13.67 -3.21 -3.47
C ALA A 27 14.73 -2.27 -4.06
N ALA A 28 14.59 -1.99 -5.34
CA ALA A 28 15.50 -1.19 -6.18
C ALA A 28 14.83 0.13 -6.60
N PRO A 29 15.50 1.04 -7.32
CA PRO A 29 14.84 2.18 -7.95
C PRO A 29 13.74 1.77 -8.92
N THR A 30 12.62 2.50 -8.92
CA THR A 30 11.38 2.13 -9.63
C THR A 30 11.57 1.88 -11.13
N ASP A 31 12.45 2.63 -11.78
CA ASP A 31 12.76 2.49 -13.21
C ASP A 31 13.42 1.14 -13.55
N THR A 32 14.06 0.49 -12.56
CA THR A 32 14.67 -0.82 -12.70
C THR A 32 13.72 -1.99 -12.36
N HIS A 33 12.59 -1.73 -11.74
CA HIS A 33 11.63 -2.75 -11.29
C HIS A 33 11.18 -3.68 -12.41
N TYR A 34 10.69 -3.09 -13.52
CA TYR A 34 10.17 -3.87 -14.63
C TYR A 34 11.20 -4.82 -15.27
N PRO A 35 12.41 -4.35 -15.70
CA PRO A 35 13.39 -5.24 -16.31
C PRO A 35 13.89 -6.33 -15.35
N ILE A 36 14.07 -6.03 -14.06
CA ILE A 36 14.50 -7.00 -13.06
C ILE A 36 13.42 -8.07 -12.85
N ALA A 37 12.19 -7.64 -12.54
CA ALA A 37 11.07 -8.55 -12.29
C ALA A 37 10.81 -9.46 -13.49
N LYS A 38 10.79 -8.89 -14.71
CA LYS A 38 10.63 -9.65 -15.95
C LYS A 38 11.71 -10.72 -16.11
N SER A 39 12.97 -10.36 -15.88
CA SER A 39 14.09 -11.29 -15.99
C SER A 39 13.96 -12.50 -15.05
N PHE A 40 13.56 -12.29 -13.80
CA PHE A 40 13.35 -13.38 -12.84
C PHE A 40 12.10 -14.21 -13.18
N MET A 41 10.98 -13.58 -13.53
CA MET A 41 9.76 -14.29 -13.92
C MET A 41 9.96 -15.14 -15.16
N GLU A 42 10.72 -14.68 -16.16
CA GLU A 42 11.06 -15.47 -17.37
C GLU A 42 11.81 -16.76 -17.02
N LYS A 43 12.58 -16.76 -15.94
CA LYS A 43 13.30 -17.92 -15.40
C LYS A 43 12.45 -18.76 -14.42
N GLY A 44 11.18 -18.43 -14.21
CA GLY A 44 10.27 -19.17 -13.32
C GLY A 44 10.42 -18.83 -11.84
N VAL A 45 11.03 -17.69 -11.50
CA VAL A 45 11.24 -17.24 -10.12
C VAL A 45 10.05 -16.39 -9.68
N HIS A 46 9.49 -16.67 -8.50
CA HIS A 46 8.44 -15.88 -7.86
C HIS A 46 8.96 -14.50 -7.47
N VAL A 47 8.13 -13.46 -7.55
CA VAL A 47 8.56 -12.08 -7.35
C VAL A 47 7.72 -11.36 -6.30
N PHE A 48 8.40 -10.84 -5.29
CA PHE A 48 7.92 -9.73 -4.47
C PHE A 48 8.60 -8.46 -4.96
N ILE A 49 7.84 -7.38 -5.17
CA ILE A 49 8.37 -6.12 -5.67
C ILE A 49 7.83 -4.94 -4.86
N GLU A 50 8.72 -4.01 -4.49
CA GLU A 50 8.31 -2.78 -3.80
C GLU A 50 7.43 -1.87 -4.68
N LYS A 51 6.61 -1.07 -4.02
CA LYS A 51 5.81 -0.03 -4.67
C LYS A 51 6.71 1.15 -5.15
N PRO A 52 6.32 1.82 -6.24
CA PRO A 52 5.34 1.42 -7.24
C PRO A 52 5.88 0.24 -8.08
N VAL A 53 5.00 -0.67 -8.48
CA VAL A 53 5.38 -1.90 -9.19
C VAL A 53 6.18 -1.67 -10.47
N ALA A 54 5.91 -0.57 -11.16
CA ALA A 54 6.58 -0.14 -12.39
C ALA A 54 6.31 1.34 -12.66
N THR A 55 7.01 1.91 -13.62
CA THR A 55 6.84 3.32 -14.03
C THR A 55 5.61 3.56 -14.90
N THR A 56 5.03 2.50 -15.52
CA THR A 56 3.86 2.61 -16.39
C THR A 56 2.85 1.49 -16.15
N VAL A 57 1.57 1.77 -16.38
CA VAL A 57 0.48 0.78 -16.32
C VAL A 57 0.71 -0.38 -17.30
N SER A 58 1.27 -0.11 -18.48
CA SER A 58 1.59 -1.14 -19.46
C SER A 58 2.61 -2.15 -18.95
N GLN A 59 3.67 -1.68 -18.28
CA GLN A 59 4.67 -2.54 -17.64
C GLN A 59 4.04 -3.37 -16.52
N ALA A 60 3.26 -2.74 -15.63
CA ALA A 60 2.58 -3.44 -14.55
C ALA A 60 1.67 -4.56 -15.06
N ARG A 61 0.87 -4.28 -16.11
CA ARG A 61 0.00 -5.29 -16.75
C ARG A 61 0.79 -6.44 -17.38
N ARG A 62 1.94 -6.15 -17.99
CA ARG A 62 2.81 -7.19 -18.57
C ARG A 62 3.38 -8.11 -17.49
N LEU A 63 3.82 -7.56 -16.34
CA LEU A 63 4.30 -8.38 -15.23
C LEU A 63 3.17 -9.25 -14.66
N ALA A 64 1.99 -8.69 -14.44
CA ALA A 64 0.83 -9.45 -13.96
C ALA A 64 0.43 -10.56 -14.94
N GLY A 65 0.43 -10.28 -16.25
CA GLY A 65 0.16 -11.28 -17.29
C GLY A 65 1.20 -12.39 -17.31
N LEU A 66 2.48 -12.05 -17.24
CA LEU A 66 3.58 -13.02 -17.21
C LEU A 66 3.52 -13.91 -15.96
N ALA A 67 3.21 -13.32 -14.79
CA ALA A 67 3.04 -14.09 -13.57
C ALA A 67 1.87 -15.09 -13.69
N ALA A 68 0.73 -14.65 -14.22
CA ALA A 68 -0.42 -15.52 -14.44
C ALA A 68 -0.13 -16.64 -15.46
N GLU A 69 0.53 -16.33 -16.58
CA GLU A 69 0.91 -17.30 -17.61
C GLU A 69 1.82 -18.41 -17.04
N LYS A 70 2.74 -18.04 -16.16
CA LYS A 70 3.74 -18.98 -15.61
C LYS A 70 3.32 -19.57 -14.25
N GLY A 71 2.16 -19.21 -13.71
CA GLY A 71 1.71 -19.67 -12.39
C GLY A 71 2.61 -19.21 -11.23
N LEU A 72 3.16 -17.99 -11.36
CA LEU A 72 4.09 -17.46 -10.36
C LEU A 72 3.36 -16.62 -9.32
N ALA A 73 3.78 -16.73 -8.05
CA ALA A 73 3.42 -15.77 -7.02
C ALA A 73 4.05 -14.41 -7.37
N PHE A 74 3.19 -13.38 -7.46
CA PHE A 74 3.60 -12.01 -7.73
C PHE A 74 2.95 -11.07 -6.72
N HIS A 75 3.75 -10.57 -5.79
CA HIS A 75 3.32 -9.67 -4.72
C HIS A 75 3.89 -8.27 -4.92
N VAL A 76 3.10 -7.27 -4.59
CA VAL A 76 3.53 -5.86 -4.56
C VAL A 76 3.57 -5.41 -3.10
N GLY A 77 4.65 -4.76 -2.69
CA GLY A 77 4.91 -4.28 -1.33
C GLY A 77 3.92 -3.19 -0.90
N HIS A 78 2.75 -3.58 -0.44
CA HIS A 78 1.74 -2.72 0.14
C HIS A 78 1.69 -2.90 1.67
N LEU A 79 2.78 -2.52 2.33
CA LEU A 79 3.04 -2.72 3.75
C LEU A 79 1.88 -2.30 4.67
N GLU A 80 1.14 -1.24 4.32
CA GLU A 80 0.03 -0.74 5.13
C GLU A 80 -1.14 -1.73 5.25
N ARG A 81 -1.27 -2.69 4.35
CA ARG A 81 -2.24 -3.81 4.47
C ARG A 81 -1.96 -4.70 5.66
N PHE A 82 -0.70 -4.73 6.11
CA PHE A 82 -0.21 -5.54 7.24
C PHE A 82 -0.19 -4.74 8.54
N ASN A 83 -0.56 -3.47 8.52
CA ASN A 83 -0.72 -2.70 9.74
C ASN A 83 -1.79 -3.34 10.64
N PRO A 84 -1.49 -3.64 11.91
CA PRO A 84 -2.39 -4.40 12.78
C PRO A 84 -3.74 -3.71 13.00
N ALA A 85 -3.75 -2.36 13.12
CA ALA A 85 -5.00 -1.60 13.29
C ALA A 85 -5.87 -1.70 12.03
N PHE A 86 -5.25 -1.64 10.82
CA PHE A 86 -5.96 -1.83 9.56
C PHE A 86 -6.48 -3.27 9.41
N ARG A 87 -5.66 -4.29 9.72
CA ARG A 87 -6.08 -5.71 9.66
C ARG A 87 -7.29 -5.96 10.58
N LYS A 88 -7.27 -5.40 11.78
CA LYS A 88 -8.39 -5.48 12.72
C LYS A 88 -9.64 -4.80 12.17
N ALA A 89 -9.52 -3.58 11.69
CA ALA A 89 -10.63 -2.82 11.08
C ALA A 89 -11.23 -3.57 9.89
N ARG A 90 -10.39 -4.09 8.98
CA ARG A 90 -10.80 -4.83 7.78
C ARG A 90 -11.65 -6.07 8.11
N GLN A 91 -11.40 -6.74 9.24
CA GLN A 91 -12.22 -7.87 9.69
C GLN A 91 -13.61 -7.45 10.15
N MET A 92 -13.77 -6.19 10.57
CA MET A 92 -15.02 -5.65 11.11
C MET A 92 -15.85 -4.89 10.08
N ILE A 93 -15.18 -4.21 9.12
CA ILE A 93 -15.80 -3.42 8.03
C ILE A 93 -16.53 -4.37 7.08
N ARG A 94 -17.77 -4.00 6.69
CA ARG A 94 -18.63 -4.80 5.78
C ARG A 94 -19.07 -4.03 4.55
N GLU A 95 -19.65 -2.86 4.75
CA GLU A 95 -20.29 -2.05 3.70
C GLU A 95 -19.82 -0.59 3.81
N PRO A 96 -18.59 -0.27 3.40
CA PRO A 96 -18.10 1.10 3.43
C PRO A 96 -18.98 2.00 2.55
N LEU A 97 -19.47 3.11 3.12
CA LEU A 97 -20.25 4.12 2.41
C LEU A 97 -19.40 5.33 2.07
N VAL A 98 -18.64 5.82 3.05
CA VAL A 98 -17.70 6.94 2.87
C VAL A 98 -16.36 6.55 3.49
N ILE A 99 -15.29 6.86 2.81
CA ILE A 99 -13.92 6.68 3.29
C ILE A 99 -13.18 8.02 3.18
N GLU A 100 -12.55 8.43 4.28
CA GLU A 100 -11.65 9.59 4.34
C GLU A 100 -10.24 9.10 4.65
N ALA A 101 -9.29 9.37 3.78
CA ALA A 101 -7.89 9.00 3.96
C ALA A 101 -6.99 10.24 3.89
N HIS A 102 -6.16 10.42 4.92
CA HIS A 102 -5.22 11.52 5.04
C HIS A 102 -3.81 11.02 5.29
N ARG A 103 -2.88 11.38 4.39
CA ARG A 103 -1.47 11.06 4.52
C ARG A 103 -0.62 12.30 4.26
N ALA A 104 -0.11 12.87 5.33
CA ALA A 104 0.64 14.10 5.29
C ALA A 104 1.97 13.99 6.03
N SER A 105 3.01 14.66 5.55
CA SER A 105 4.30 14.75 6.21
C SER A 105 4.98 16.10 5.94
N PRO A 106 5.85 16.57 6.86
CA PRO A 106 6.77 17.65 6.54
C PRO A 106 7.71 17.26 5.39
N PHE A 107 8.17 18.26 4.67
CA PHE A 107 9.11 18.06 3.56
C PHE A 107 10.47 17.56 4.07
N THR A 108 10.95 16.48 3.49
CA THR A 108 12.22 15.84 3.89
C THR A 108 13.28 15.84 2.80
N GLY A 109 12.96 16.34 1.59
CA GLY A 109 13.83 16.29 0.42
C GLY A 109 14.02 14.91 -0.21
N ARG A 110 13.28 13.89 0.26
CA ARG A 110 13.30 12.52 -0.30
C ARG A 110 12.19 12.34 -1.33
N SER A 111 12.38 11.37 -2.25
CA SER A 111 11.37 10.99 -3.27
C SER A 111 10.86 12.17 -4.10
N THR A 112 11.74 13.15 -4.39
CA THR A 112 11.39 14.34 -5.17
C THR A 112 11.38 14.07 -6.68
N ASP A 113 11.82 12.90 -7.10
CA ASP A 113 11.79 12.38 -8.46
C ASP A 113 10.40 11.93 -8.92
N VAL A 114 9.49 11.65 -7.98
CA VAL A 114 8.11 11.23 -8.25
C VAL A 114 7.08 12.17 -7.63
N ASP A 115 5.85 12.13 -8.15
CA ASP A 115 4.70 12.84 -7.57
C ASP A 115 4.30 12.26 -6.22
N VAL A 116 3.71 13.08 -5.35
CA VAL A 116 3.13 12.66 -4.06
C VAL A 116 2.12 11.51 -4.20
N ILE A 117 1.53 11.36 -5.38
CA ILE A 117 0.58 10.28 -5.69
C ILE A 117 1.30 8.93 -5.65
N LEU A 118 2.43 8.79 -6.33
CA LEU A 118 3.22 7.54 -6.36
C LEU A 118 4.05 7.32 -5.11
N ASP A 119 4.38 8.38 -4.37
CA ASP A 119 5.12 8.25 -3.12
C ASP A 119 4.23 7.93 -1.93
N LEU A 120 3.16 8.73 -1.71
CA LEU A 120 2.31 8.67 -0.52
C LEU A 120 0.90 8.17 -0.80
N MET A 121 0.17 8.75 -1.77
CA MET A 121 -1.24 8.45 -2.01
C MET A 121 -1.49 7.01 -2.43
N ILE A 122 -0.54 6.38 -3.09
CA ILE A 122 -0.61 4.99 -3.55
C ILE A 122 -0.94 4.01 -2.41
N HIS A 123 -0.47 4.27 -1.20
CA HIS A 123 -0.80 3.45 -0.02
C HIS A 123 -2.28 3.52 0.31
N ASP A 124 -2.86 4.73 0.32
CA ASP A 124 -4.26 4.94 0.67
C ASP A 124 -5.20 4.51 -0.46
N ILE A 125 -4.79 4.69 -1.73
CA ILE A 125 -5.50 4.13 -2.88
C ILE A 125 -5.61 2.60 -2.74
N ASP A 126 -4.52 1.93 -2.40
CA ASP A 126 -4.48 0.50 -2.22
C ASP A 126 -5.40 0.03 -1.08
N LEU A 127 -5.36 0.70 0.08
CA LEU A 127 -6.22 0.39 1.21
C LEU A 127 -7.70 0.57 0.86
N VAL A 128 -8.05 1.68 0.20
CA VAL A 128 -9.42 1.98 -0.24
C VAL A 128 -9.92 0.90 -1.20
N LEU A 129 -9.15 0.54 -2.23
CA LEU A 129 -9.52 -0.51 -3.18
C LEU A 129 -9.65 -1.88 -2.51
N SER A 130 -8.89 -2.14 -1.45
CA SER A 130 -8.97 -3.40 -0.70
C SER A 130 -10.24 -3.51 0.17
N LEU A 131 -10.82 -2.36 0.56
CA LEU A 131 -12.05 -2.27 1.36
C LEU A 131 -13.30 -2.22 0.47
N VAL A 132 -13.30 -1.39 -0.58
CA VAL A 132 -14.40 -1.25 -1.52
C VAL A 132 -14.10 -2.12 -2.75
N ARG A 133 -14.66 -3.32 -2.79
CA ARG A 133 -14.41 -4.32 -3.84
C ARG A 133 -15.36 -4.14 -5.03
N GLU A 134 -15.45 -2.91 -5.54
CA GLU A 134 -16.35 -2.52 -6.60
C GLU A 134 -15.59 -1.73 -7.67
N ASP A 135 -16.09 -1.71 -8.88
CA ASP A 135 -15.51 -0.94 -9.96
C ASP A 135 -15.56 0.57 -9.67
N VAL A 136 -14.50 1.26 -10.08
CA VAL A 136 -14.45 2.72 -10.01
C VAL A 136 -15.28 3.30 -11.15
N ARG A 137 -16.29 4.11 -10.81
CA ARG A 137 -17.18 4.78 -11.77
C ARG A 137 -16.69 6.17 -12.16
N GLU A 138 -16.14 6.93 -11.20
CA GLU A 138 -15.71 8.31 -11.42
C GLU A 138 -14.53 8.66 -10.52
N ILE A 139 -13.59 9.46 -11.05
CA ILE A 139 -12.50 10.05 -10.29
C ILE A 139 -12.47 11.55 -10.58
N ARG A 140 -12.44 12.37 -9.52
CA ARG A 140 -12.13 13.79 -9.59
C ARG A 140 -10.89 14.04 -8.72
N ALA A 141 -9.84 14.55 -9.34
CA ALA A 141 -8.57 14.76 -8.65
C ALA A 141 -7.95 16.12 -9.02
N GLY A 142 -7.14 16.62 -8.12
CA GLY A 142 -6.36 17.84 -8.30
C GLY A 142 -5.12 17.80 -7.42
N GLY A 143 -4.12 18.60 -7.77
CA GLY A 143 -2.88 18.68 -7.00
C GLY A 143 -2.14 19.98 -7.22
N ALA A 144 -1.12 20.22 -6.40
CA ALA A 144 -0.28 21.42 -6.45
C ALA A 144 1.18 21.06 -6.28
N SER A 145 2.03 21.75 -7.05
CA SER A 145 3.47 21.80 -6.89
C SER A 145 3.78 23.02 -6.00
N VAL A 146 4.41 22.80 -4.85
CA VAL A 146 4.65 23.85 -3.84
C VAL A 146 6.13 24.15 -3.67
N VAL A 147 6.97 23.12 -3.55
CA VAL A 147 8.42 23.23 -3.31
C VAL A 147 9.24 22.46 -4.34
N THR A 148 8.62 21.57 -5.14
CA THR A 148 9.27 20.82 -6.22
C THR A 148 8.54 21.04 -7.53
N ASP A 149 9.12 20.58 -8.65
CA ASP A 149 8.47 20.59 -9.98
C ASP A 149 7.44 19.46 -10.14
N LYS A 150 7.27 18.61 -9.14
CA LYS A 150 6.28 17.53 -9.06
C LYS A 150 5.11 17.95 -8.18
N LEU A 151 4.02 17.21 -8.22
CA LEU A 151 2.95 17.44 -7.27
C LEU A 151 3.42 17.12 -5.85
N ASP A 152 3.37 18.10 -4.96
CA ASP A 152 3.73 18.00 -3.55
C ASP A 152 2.53 17.76 -2.64
N ALA A 153 1.34 18.14 -3.13
CA ALA A 153 0.06 17.83 -2.50
C ALA A 153 -0.95 17.42 -3.57
N ALA A 154 -1.80 16.47 -3.25
CA ALA A 154 -2.86 16.01 -4.14
C ALA A 154 -4.08 15.55 -3.34
N GLN A 155 -5.26 15.71 -3.95
CA GLN A 155 -6.49 15.09 -3.49
C GLN A 155 -7.18 14.35 -4.61
N ALA A 156 -7.91 13.28 -4.25
CA ALA A 156 -8.77 12.53 -5.17
C ALA A 156 -10.07 12.17 -4.48
N ARG A 157 -11.19 12.39 -5.19
CA ARG A 157 -12.50 11.83 -4.87
C ARG A 157 -12.79 10.70 -5.83
N VAL A 158 -12.97 9.50 -5.29
CA VAL A 158 -13.26 8.27 -6.06
C VAL A 158 -14.69 7.85 -5.74
N VAL A 159 -15.51 7.63 -6.77
CA VAL A 159 -16.89 7.13 -6.66
C VAL A 159 -16.94 5.73 -7.24
N PHE A 160 -17.47 4.79 -6.50
CA PHE A 160 -17.60 3.39 -6.89
C PHE A 160 -18.98 3.06 -7.47
N ALA A 161 -19.08 1.92 -8.14
CA ALA A 161 -20.30 1.47 -8.81
C ALA A 161 -21.49 1.28 -7.83
N ASN A 162 -21.21 0.83 -6.61
CA ASN A 162 -22.20 0.68 -5.53
C ASN A 162 -22.61 1.99 -4.86
N GLY A 163 -22.05 3.14 -5.27
CA GLY A 163 -22.30 4.46 -4.70
C GLY A 163 -21.39 4.84 -3.52
N SER A 164 -20.51 3.95 -3.07
CA SER A 164 -19.47 4.29 -2.08
C SER A 164 -18.55 5.38 -2.59
N VAL A 165 -18.02 6.18 -1.70
CA VAL A 165 -17.14 7.30 -2.03
C VAL A 165 -15.90 7.28 -1.15
N ALA A 166 -14.73 7.48 -1.74
CA ALA A 166 -13.50 7.73 -1.01
C ALA A 166 -12.94 9.12 -1.34
N ASN A 167 -12.55 9.87 -0.32
CA ASN A 167 -11.79 11.11 -0.42
C ASN A 167 -10.39 10.84 0.11
N ILE A 168 -9.39 11.05 -0.72
CA ILE A 168 -8.00 10.73 -0.42
C ILE A 168 -7.19 12.01 -0.54
N PHE A 169 -6.46 12.38 0.51
CA PHE A 169 -5.57 13.53 0.53
C PHE A 169 -4.16 13.09 0.90
N SER A 170 -3.17 13.57 0.14
CA SER A 170 -1.76 13.35 0.46
C SER A 170 -0.95 14.60 0.25
N SER A 171 0.00 14.86 1.17
CA SER A 171 0.91 15.99 1.11
C SER A 171 2.27 15.64 1.70
N ARG A 172 3.35 16.02 1.01
CA ARG A 172 4.71 15.96 1.55
C ARG A 172 5.24 17.32 2.02
N VAL A 173 4.36 18.33 2.09
CA VAL A 173 4.67 19.71 2.51
C VAL A 173 3.75 20.19 3.63
N ALA A 174 3.31 19.29 4.49
CA ALA A 174 2.45 19.58 5.61
C ALA A 174 3.24 20.07 6.84
N ALA A 175 2.60 20.81 7.74
CA ALA A 175 3.22 21.28 8.98
C ALA A 175 3.47 20.15 9.99
N LYS A 176 2.65 19.10 9.97
CA LYS A 176 2.77 17.93 10.85
C LYS A 176 2.59 16.63 10.08
N ARG A 177 3.05 15.52 10.69
CA ARG A 177 2.82 14.18 10.14
C ARG A 177 1.44 13.70 10.55
N GLU A 178 0.72 13.13 9.59
CA GLU A 178 -0.60 12.52 9.79
C GLU A 178 -0.76 11.30 8.87
N ARG A 179 -1.31 10.21 9.39
CA ARG A 179 -1.64 9.02 8.61
C ARG A 179 -2.90 8.41 9.21
N THR A 180 -4.05 8.77 8.66
CA THR A 180 -5.35 8.33 9.16
C THR A 180 -6.23 7.81 8.04
N LEU A 181 -7.07 6.84 8.36
CA LEU A 181 -8.12 6.35 7.48
C LEU A 181 -9.39 6.16 8.29
N THR A 182 -10.46 6.86 7.92
CA THR A 182 -11.76 6.74 8.55
C THR A 182 -12.76 6.12 7.59
N VAL A 183 -13.45 5.08 8.02
CA VAL A 183 -14.50 4.40 7.24
C VAL A 183 -15.82 4.58 7.93
N PHE A 184 -16.81 5.04 7.19
CA PHE A 184 -18.21 5.19 7.66
C PHE A 184 -19.08 4.12 7.03
N GLU A 185 -19.81 3.39 7.88
CA GLU A 185 -20.86 2.43 7.53
C GLU A 185 -22.18 2.85 8.16
N LYS A 186 -23.25 2.18 7.81
CA LYS A 186 -24.52 2.40 8.49
C LYS A 186 -24.43 2.03 9.98
N GLY A 187 -24.53 3.01 10.84
CA GLY A 187 -24.59 2.85 12.30
C GLY A 187 -23.23 2.79 13.01
N ARG A 188 -22.11 2.84 12.31
CA ARG A 188 -20.78 2.88 12.93
C ARG A 188 -19.71 3.50 12.03
N SER A 189 -18.62 3.92 12.65
CA SER A 189 -17.42 4.35 11.95
C SER A 189 -16.17 3.71 12.55
N PHE A 190 -15.12 3.63 11.74
CA PHE A 190 -13.82 3.05 12.07
C PHE A 190 -12.76 4.10 11.80
N CYS A 191 -12.08 4.59 12.84
CA CYS A 191 -10.99 5.54 12.73
C CYS A 191 -9.67 4.80 12.97
N ILE A 192 -8.81 4.73 11.96
CA ILE A 192 -7.50 4.08 12.01
C ILE A 192 -6.45 5.17 12.05
N ASP A 193 -5.62 5.19 13.09
CA ASP A 193 -4.41 5.98 13.20
C ASP A 193 -3.20 5.07 13.00
N PHE A 194 -2.55 5.19 11.84
CA PHE A 194 -1.40 4.37 11.48
C PHE A 194 -0.12 4.78 12.24
N MET A 195 -0.07 6.00 12.78
CA MET A 195 1.07 6.49 13.56
C MET A 195 1.07 5.89 14.96
N GLU A 196 -0.12 5.85 15.57
CA GLU A 196 -0.32 5.32 16.92
C GLU A 196 -0.63 3.81 16.91
N GLY A 197 -0.86 3.22 15.72
CA GLY A 197 -1.29 1.84 15.61
C GLY A 197 -2.63 1.58 16.32
N ARG A 198 -3.57 2.52 16.25
CA ARG A 198 -4.82 2.49 17.00
C ARG A 198 -6.02 2.45 16.06
N LEU A 199 -6.98 1.60 16.42
CA LEU A 199 -8.31 1.57 15.83
C LEU A 199 -9.33 2.04 16.86
N THR A 200 -10.11 3.07 16.54
CA THR A 200 -11.28 3.51 17.30
C THR A 200 -12.55 3.18 16.53
N VAL A 201 -13.44 2.43 17.13
CA VAL A 201 -14.75 2.12 16.56
C VAL A 201 -15.81 2.95 17.30
N ILE A 202 -16.61 3.71 16.55
CA ILE A 202 -17.69 4.52 17.10
C ILE A 202 -19.01 3.98 16.58
N GLY A 203 -19.92 3.64 17.47
CA GLY A 203 -21.21 3.08 17.13
C GLY A 203 -22.35 3.62 17.98
N LYS A 204 -23.55 3.11 17.75
CA LYS A 204 -24.77 3.44 18.53
C LYS A 204 -24.96 2.41 19.64
N LYS A 205 -25.15 2.87 20.89
CA LYS A 205 -25.53 2.00 22.01
C LYS A 205 -26.95 1.47 21.87
N PRO A 206 -27.22 0.23 22.31
CA PRO A 206 -28.59 -0.22 22.59
C PRO A 206 -29.23 0.73 23.60
N GLY A 207 -30.40 1.31 23.27
CA GLY A 207 -31.07 2.29 24.14
C GLY A 207 -30.70 3.76 23.90
N GLY A 208 -29.76 4.03 23.00
CA GLY A 208 -29.36 5.40 22.61
C GLY A 208 -28.00 5.82 23.19
N GLY A 209 -27.44 6.88 22.59
CA GLY A 209 -26.10 7.37 22.89
C GLY A 209 -25.01 6.75 21.99
N ILE A 210 -23.76 7.15 22.21
CA ILE A 210 -22.59 6.73 21.44
C ILE A 210 -21.82 5.68 22.22
N ASP A 211 -21.39 4.62 21.53
CA ASP A 211 -20.41 3.65 22.00
C ASP A 211 -19.07 3.91 21.36
N ILE A 212 -18.01 3.84 22.13
CA ILE A 212 -16.64 4.05 21.64
C ILE A 212 -15.78 2.89 22.15
N GLU A 213 -15.24 2.12 21.22
CA GLU A 213 -14.31 1.03 21.51
C GLU A 213 -12.93 1.39 20.95
N GLU A 214 -11.90 1.29 21.77
CA GLU A 214 -10.52 1.47 21.33
C GLU A 214 -9.78 0.13 21.32
N HIS A 215 -9.09 -0.13 20.21
CA HIS A 215 -8.24 -1.30 20.04
C HIS A 215 -6.83 -0.82 19.78
N ALA A 216 -5.93 -1.05 20.75
CA ALA A 216 -4.52 -0.89 20.52
C ALA A 216 -4.03 -2.02 19.61
N ALA A 217 -3.15 -1.71 18.69
CA ALA A 217 -2.53 -2.72 17.84
C ALA A 217 -1.50 -3.54 18.64
N ASP A 218 -1.50 -4.84 18.42
CA ASP A 218 -0.38 -5.68 18.84
C ASP A 218 0.91 -5.19 18.18
N ARG A 219 2.03 -5.27 18.89
CA ARG A 219 3.35 -4.96 18.31
C ARG A 219 3.76 -6.09 17.36
N ILE A 220 3.33 -5.98 16.12
CA ILE A 220 3.66 -6.88 15.02
C ILE A 220 4.63 -6.13 14.08
N ASP A 221 5.56 -6.83 13.49
CA ASP A 221 6.38 -6.30 12.40
C ASP A 221 5.66 -6.51 11.07
N PRO A 222 5.06 -5.46 10.46
CA PRO A 222 4.34 -5.60 9.20
C PRO A 222 5.20 -6.11 8.05
N VAL A 223 6.51 -5.83 8.06
CA VAL A 223 7.45 -6.30 7.02
C VAL A 223 7.61 -7.82 7.12
N GLN A 224 7.73 -8.34 8.34
CA GLN A 224 7.84 -9.78 8.56
C GLN A 224 6.57 -10.50 8.10
N ASP A 225 5.40 -9.97 8.42
CA ASP A 225 4.11 -10.55 8.02
C ASP A 225 3.93 -10.56 6.49
N GLU A 226 4.28 -9.45 5.84
CA GLU A 226 4.20 -9.30 4.39
C GLU A 226 5.10 -10.31 3.66
N LEU A 227 6.35 -10.45 4.10
CA LEU A 227 7.28 -11.42 3.55
C LEU A 227 6.85 -12.87 3.85
N ALA A 228 6.29 -13.13 5.02
CA ALA A 228 5.77 -14.45 5.38
C ALA A 228 4.58 -14.85 4.48
N GLU A 229 3.69 -13.90 4.13
CA GLU A 229 2.59 -14.15 3.18
C GLU A 229 3.13 -14.48 1.78
N PHE A 230 4.14 -13.76 1.30
CA PHE A 230 4.80 -14.07 0.03
C PHE A 230 5.44 -15.46 0.03
N ILE A 231 6.20 -15.80 1.08
CA ILE A 231 6.82 -17.13 1.22
C ILE A 231 5.76 -18.24 1.26
N SER A 232 4.62 -17.99 1.91
CA SER A 232 3.51 -18.94 1.94
C SER A 232 2.85 -19.16 0.58
N ALA A 233 2.81 -18.13 -0.26
CA ALA A 233 2.26 -18.20 -1.62
C ALA A 233 3.18 -18.95 -2.61
N ILE A 234 4.45 -19.16 -2.27
CA ILE A 234 5.42 -19.92 -3.07
C ILE A 234 5.32 -21.44 -2.84
N LYS A 235 4.85 -21.84 -1.65
CA LYS A 235 4.72 -23.27 -1.25
C LYS A 235 3.47 -23.91 -1.80
#